data_aacb1aa6ceab6c1496c22ac9832d455b
#
_entry.id   aacb1aa6ceab6c1496c22ac9832d455b
#
_cell.length_a   1.000
_cell.length_b   1.000
_cell.length_c   1.000
_cell.angle_alpha   90.00
_cell.angle_beta   90.00
_cell.angle_gamma   90.00
#
_symmetry.space_group_name_H-M   'P 1'
#
loop_
_entity.id
_entity.type
_entity.pdbx_description
1 polymer ?
#
loop_
_entity_poly.entity_id
_entity_poly.type
_entity_poly.pdbx_seq_one_letter_code
_entity_poly.pdbx_strand_id
1 'polypeptide(L)'
;MLCFSSSAILIKLTAYKKADNVYENIREMTKATTGTPPIEETEANEENKEVDQSIVDDKYDKLSSINSDYRFWLQVDNTNIDYPVVQSQDNQYYLKHDFNKNYLASGSIFMDYRNKFEEDHSIILYGHDMKNKSMFGEVANFKKEDFFNENNLIRVEYKGMTYIYEVFSAYVADFYHGDYLKIHFEDEKDKQAYLNYIKDRSLYQKQIELNANDQIMTLYTCSYEFENARTIVHSKLISKE
;
A
#
# COMPACT_ATOMS: atom_id res chain seq x y z
N MET A 1 40.24 -12.44 3.73
CA MET A 1 38.80 -12.71 3.44
C MET A 1 37.80 -11.79 4.19
N LEU A 2 38.21 -10.96 5.12
CA LEU A 2 37.32 -10.08 5.94
C LEU A 2 36.96 -8.73 5.27
N CYS A 3 37.73 -8.26 4.29
CA CYS A 3 37.48 -6.95 3.67
C CYS A 3 36.32 -6.91 2.67
N PHE A 4 35.95 -8.04 2.07
CA PHE A 4 34.83 -8.11 1.11
C PHE A 4 33.44 -8.07 1.78
N SER A 5 33.34 -8.54 3.01
CA SER A 5 32.05 -8.54 3.74
C SER A 5 31.67 -7.15 4.25
N SER A 6 32.64 -6.36 4.69
CA SER A 6 32.41 -5.00 5.21
C SER A 6 31.98 -4.03 4.10
N SER A 7 32.56 -4.12 2.91
CA SER A 7 32.19 -3.29 1.76
C SER A 7 30.75 -3.58 1.30
N ALA A 8 30.34 -4.85 1.24
CA ALA A 8 28.98 -5.24 0.84
C ALA A 8 27.93 -4.78 1.85
N ILE A 9 28.24 -4.81 3.15
CA ILE A 9 27.36 -4.30 4.21
C ILE A 9 27.21 -2.77 4.10
N LEU A 10 28.32 -2.05 3.89
CA LEU A 10 28.30 -0.60 3.74
C LEU A 10 27.48 -0.15 2.53
N ILE A 11 27.60 -0.83 1.39
CA ILE A 11 26.82 -0.56 0.17
C ILE A 11 25.32 -0.77 0.45
N LYS A 12 24.94 -1.83 1.17
CA LYS A 12 23.53 -2.05 1.53
C LYS A 12 22.99 -0.99 2.47
N LEU A 13 23.75 -0.61 3.50
CA LEU A 13 23.35 0.44 4.45
C LEU A 13 23.19 1.79 3.76
N THR A 14 24.08 2.16 2.83
CA THR A 14 23.94 3.39 2.05
C THR A 14 22.74 3.36 1.12
N ALA A 15 22.40 2.21 0.53
CA ALA A 15 21.21 2.04 -0.30
C ALA A 15 19.92 2.19 0.52
N TYR A 16 19.86 1.60 1.73
CA TYR A 16 18.70 1.77 2.62
C TYR A 16 18.55 3.23 3.05
N LYS A 17 19.64 3.88 3.48
CA LYS A 17 19.61 5.28 3.88
C LYS A 17 19.18 6.21 2.73
N LYS A 18 19.59 5.90 1.50
CA LYS A 18 19.14 6.66 0.32
C LYS A 18 17.63 6.50 0.11
N ALA A 19 17.10 5.27 0.24
CA ALA A 19 15.67 5.00 0.13
C ALA A 19 14.88 5.74 1.22
N ASP A 20 15.30 5.63 2.48
CA ASP A 20 14.66 6.29 3.62
C ASP A 20 14.61 7.82 3.41
N ASN A 21 15.70 8.43 2.95
CA ASN A 21 15.76 9.87 2.67
C ASN A 21 14.79 10.30 1.56
N VAL A 22 14.66 9.51 0.47
CA VAL A 22 13.73 9.84 -0.63
C VAL A 22 12.30 9.89 -0.12
N TYR A 23 11.85 8.83 0.59
CA TYR A 23 10.46 8.74 1.05
C TYR A 23 10.17 9.64 2.25
N GLU A 24 11.15 9.93 3.11
CA GLU A 24 10.99 10.92 4.18
C GLU A 24 10.78 12.32 3.60
N ASN A 25 11.60 12.73 2.63
CA ASN A 25 11.42 14.02 1.95
C ASN A 25 10.03 14.15 1.32
N ILE A 26 9.50 13.07 0.73
CA ILE A 26 8.16 13.08 0.14
C ILE A 26 7.11 13.23 1.25
N ARG A 27 7.22 12.50 2.38
CA ARG A 27 6.34 12.65 3.55
C ARG A 27 6.38 14.06 4.13
N GLU A 28 7.56 14.66 4.27
CA GLU A 28 7.69 16.04 4.77
C GLU A 28 7.04 17.07 3.83
N MET A 29 7.22 16.91 2.51
CA MET A 29 6.56 17.77 1.53
C MET A 29 5.03 17.71 1.62
N THR A 30 4.46 16.56 1.98
CA THR A 30 3.00 16.40 2.12
C THR A 30 2.49 16.92 3.48
N LYS A 31 3.27 16.83 4.56
CA LYS A 31 2.90 17.38 5.88
C LYS A 31 2.87 18.90 5.90
N ALA A 32 3.77 19.55 5.17
CA ALA A 32 3.84 21.03 5.12
C ALA A 32 2.57 21.65 4.49
N THR A 33 1.78 20.88 3.75
CA THR A 33 0.53 21.32 3.13
C THR A 33 -0.67 21.25 4.08
N THR A 34 -0.57 20.48 5.19
CA THR A 34 -1.62 20.37 6.22
C THR A 34 -1.43 21.35 7.41
N GLY A 35 -0.44 22.24 7.32
CA GLY A 35 -0.16 23.22 8.37
C GLY A 35 -1.17 24.35 8.41
N THR A 36 -2.12 24.30 9.33
CA THR A 36 -2.94 25.45 9.76
C THR A 36 -2.01 26.57 10.24
N PRO A 37 -2.14 27.83 9.77
CA PRO A 37 -1.45 28.95 10.39
C PRO A 37 -1.87 29.06 11.88
N PRO A 38 -1.00 29.61 12.78
CA PRO A 38 -1.35 29.75 14.20
C PRO A 38 -2.62 30.58 14.32
N ILE A 39 -3.65 30.00 14.89
CA ILE A 39 -4.89 30.70 15.20
C ILE A 39 -4.58 31.58 16.41
N GLU A 40 -4.58 32.91 16.21
CA GLU A 40 -4.79 33.88 17.33
C GLU A 40 -6.18 33.59 17.94
N GLU A 41 -6.20 33.32 19.23
CA GLU A 41 -7.43 33.10 20.00
C GLU A 41 -8.35 34.32 19.89
N THR A 42 -9.42 34.22 19.13
CA THR A 42 -10.62 35.04 19.29
C THR A 42 -11.82 34.13 19.46
N GLU A 43 -12.56 34.43 20.54
CA GLU A 43 -13.68 33.63 21.06
C GLU A 43 -14.85 33.45 20.08
N ALA A 44 -15.37 32.24 20.11
CA ALA A 44 -16.75 31.76 19.87
C ALA A 44 -17.47 32.14 18.56
N ASN A 45 -17.69 31.09 17.72
CA ASN A 45 -19.04 30.72 17.28
C ASN A 45 -19.01 29.30 16.70
N GLU A 46 -19.86 28.43 17.26
CA GLU A 46 -20.19 27.12 16.71
C GLU A 46 -21.02 27.31 15.43
N GLU A 47 -20.43 27.13 14.28
CA GLU A 47 -21.16 26.84 13.04
C GLU A 47 -20.25 26.09 12.06
N ASN A 48 -20.70 24.90 11.65
CA ASN A 48 -20.30 24.10 10.47
C ASN A 48 -18.81 24.12 10.07
N LYS A 49 -18.05 23.11 10.50
CA LYS A 49 -16.80 22.75 9.83
C LYS A 49 -17.14 22.07 8.49
N GLU A 50 -17.38 22.85 7.45
CA GLU A 50 -17.01 22.41 6.10
C GLU A 50 -15.49 22.28 6.08
N VAL A 51 -14.99 21.05 5.99
CA VAL A 51 -13.57 20.79 5.69
C VAL A 51 -13.31 21.45 4.32
N ASP A 52 -12.42 22.43 4.30
CA ASP A 52 -12.11 23.18 3.08
C ASP A 52 -11.54 22.22 2.02
N GLN A 53 -12.37 21.85 1.07
CA GLN A 53 -12.07 20.94 -0.06
C GLN A 53 -10.87 21.44 -0.88
N SER A 54 -10.49 22.72 -0.77
CA SER A 54 -9.37 23.33 -1.48
C SER A 54 -8.00 22.91 -0.95
N ILE A 55 -7.90 22.51 0.32
CA ILE A 55 -6.63 22.09 0.96
C ILE A 55 -6.29 20.63 0.61
N VAL A 56 -7.29 19.84 0.32
CA VAL A 56 -7.15 18.39 0.14
C VAL A 56 -6.69 18.02 -1.28
N ASP A 57 -7.04 18.81 -2.28
CA ASP A 57 -6.56 18.63 -3.66
C ASP A 57 -5.05 18.95 -3.81
N ASP A 58 -4.49 19.80 -2.93
CA ASP A 58 -3.09 20.24 -3.02
C ASP A 58 -2.07 19.08 -2.88
N LYS A 59 -2.32 18.10 -2.00
CA LYS A 59 -1.40 16.92 -1.83
C LYS A 59 -1.39 16.05 -3.08
N TYR A 60 -2.58 15.74 -3.63
CA TYR A 60 -2.68 14.89 -4.82
C TYR A 60 -2.06 15.58 -6.03
N ASP A 61 -2.42 16.83 -6.28
CA ASP A 61 -1.94 17.63 -7.40
C ASP A 61 -0.42 17.87 -7.33
N LYS A 62 0.09 18.17 -6.14
CA LYS A 62 1.52 18.34 -5.89
C LYS A 62 2.31 17.07 -6.22
N LEU A 63 1.88 15.92 -5.72
CA LEU A 63 2.55 14.65 -6.00
C LEU A 63 2.42 14.24 -7.46
N SER A 64 1.27 14.46 -8.08
CA SER A 64 1.04 14.20 -9.49
C SER A 64 1.89 15.09 -10.40
N SER A 65 2.17 16.33 -9.99
CA SER A 65 3.07 17.24 -10.72
C SER A 65 4.53 16.78 -10.68
N ILE A 66 4.96 16.15 -9.58
CA ILE A 66 6.31 15.59 -9.45
C ILE A 66 6.43 14.29 -10.26
N ASN A 67 5.42 13.42 -10.16
CA ASN A 67 5.37 12.16 -10.90
C ASN A 67 3.95 11.87 -11.41
N SER A 68 3.75 11.97 -12.73
CA SER A 68 2.48 11.68 -13.40
C SER A 68 1.99 10.22 -13.22
N ASP A 69 2.86 9.32 -12.77
CA ASP A 69 2.53 7.94 -12.46
C ASP A 69 1.97 7.78 -11.04
N TYR A 70 1.93 8.85 -10.22
CA TYR A 70 1.31 8.84 -8.90
C TYR A 70 -0.18 8.50 -9.00
N ARG A 71 -0.66 7.65 -8.08
CA ARG A 71 -2.06 7.24 -8.03
C ARG A 71 -2.74 7.66 -6.74
N PHE A 72 -2.19 7.28 -5.60
CA PHE A 72 -2.73 7.58 -4.28
C PHE A 72 -1.68 7.39 -3.19
N TRP A 73 -2.02 7.77 -1.97
CA TRP A 73 -1.19 7.54 -0.79
C TRP A 73 -1.70 6.33 -0.02
N LEU A 74 -0.82 5.43 0.40
CA LEU A 74 -1.12 4.20 1.13
C LEU A 74 -0.56 4.27 2.54
N GLN A 75 -1.39 3.95 3.54
CA GLN A 75 -0.98 3.72 4.92
C GLN A 75 -1.54 2.39 5.42
N VAL A 76 -0.77 1.69 6.27
CA VAL A 76 -1.24 0.49 6.97
C VAL A 76 -1.05 0.72 8.46
N ASP A 77 -2.15 0.67 9.23
CA ASP A 77 -2.16 0.98 10.65
C ASP A 77 -1.14 0.13 11.43
N ASN A 78 -0.48 0.74 12.42
CA ASN A 78 0.53 0.13 13.28
C ASN A 78 1.75 -0.47 12.53
N THR A 79 2.06 0.05 11.35
CA THR A 79 3.27 -0.26 10.58
C THR A 79 3.96 1.01 10.12
N ASN A 80 5.17 0.87 9.55
CA ASN A 80 5.86 1.95 8.85
C ASN A 80 5.47 2.04 7.36
N ILE A 81 4.42 1.34 6.93
CA ILE A 81 3.91 1.43 5.55
C ILE A 81 3.12 2.73 5.42
N ASP A 82 3.78 3.75 4.87
CA ASP A 82 3.29 5.12 4.68
C ASP A 82 3.98 5.69 3.42
N TYR A 83 3.39 5.40 2.24
CA TYR A 83 4.05 5.61 0.95
C TYR A 83 3.12 6.09 -0.16
N PRO A 84 3.65 6.92 -1.10
CA PRO A 84 2.97 7.14 -2.37
C PRO A 84 2.97 5.85 -3.20
N VAL A 85 1.83 5.54 -3.80
CA VAL A 85 1.67 4.44 -4.76
C VAL A 85 1.74 5.01 -6.17
N VAL A 86 2.54 4.36 -7.00
CA VAL A 86 2.74 4.71 -8.41
C VAL A 86 2.23 3.60 -9.33
N GLN A 87 2.10 3.89 -10.63
CA GLN A 87 1.70 2.90 -11.63
C GLN A 87 2.36 3.21 -12.96
N SER A 88 3.13 2.27 -13.50
CA SER A 88 3.71 2.39 -14.83
C SER A 88 2.89 1.60 -15.87
N GLN A 89 3.43 1.46 -17.07
CA GLN A 89 2.82 0.67 -18.14
C GLN A 89 3.10 -0.84 -18.02
N ASP A 90 3.87 -1.24 -17.00
CA ASP A 90 4.20 -2.64 -16.70
C ASP A 90 4.43 -2.84 -15.20
N ASN A 91 4.54 -4.10 -14.75
CA ASN A 91 4.81 -4.45 -13.35
C ASN A 91 6.30 -4.65 -13.04
N GLN A 92 7.22 -4.09 -13.85
CA GLN A 92 8.67 -4.26 -13.68
C GLN A 92 9.41 -2.97 -13.39
N TYR A 93 8.98 -1.84 -13.97
CA TYR A 93 9.68 -0.57 -13.86
C TYR A 93 9.90 -0.14 -12.41
N TYR A 94 8.85 -0.09 -11.60
CA TYR A 94 8.91 0.35 -10.21
C TYR A 94 9.48 -0.68 -9.23
N LEU A 95 9.83 -1.88 -9.68
CA LEU A 95 10.66 -2.79 -8.88
C LEU A 95 12.05 -2.23 -8.59
N LYS A 96 12.55 -1.31 -9.41
CA LYS A 96 13.90 -0.76 -9.29
C LYS A 96 13.98 0.76 -9.48
N HIS A 97 12.86 1.47 -9.41
CA HIS A 97 12.80 2.92 -9.49
C HIS A 97 12.00 3.51 -8.34
N ASP A 98 12.53 4.60 -7.77
CA ASP A 98 11.85 5.36 -6.72
C ASP A 98 10.72 6.24 -7.29
N PHE A 99 10.03 6.95 -6.40
CA PHE A 99 8.97 7.89 -6.77
C PHE A 99 9.45 8.96 -7.76
N ASN A 100 10.70 9.38 -7.70
CA ASN A 100 11.29 10.38 -8.60
C ASN A 100 11.84 9.76 -9.91
N LYS A 101 11.51 8.48 -10.18
CA LYS A 101 11.96 7.72 -11.37
C LYS A 101 13.48 7.47 -11.42
N ASN A 102 14.20 7.66 -10.31
CA ASN A 102 15.61 7.30 -10.20
C ASN A 102 15.78 5.82 -9.86
N TYR A 103 16.88 5.23 -10.31
CA TYR A 103 17.22 3.87 -9.93
C TYR A 103 17.40 3.75 -8.41
N LEU A 104 16.62 2.85 -7.81
CA LEU A 104 16.65 2.51 -6.40
C LEU A 104 16.32 1.03 -6.21
N ALA A 105 17.19 0.26 -5.55
CA ALA A 105 17.03 -1.20 -5.42
C ALA A 105 15.81 -1.62 -4.60
N SER A 106 15.31 -0.76 -3.69
CA SER A 106 14.06 -0.98 -2.94
C SER A 106 12.81 -0.67 -3.77
N GLY A 107 12.96 -0.05 -4.93
CA GLY A 107 11.84 0.35 -5.77
C GLY A 107 10.83 1.29 -5.10
N SER A 108 9.61 1.18 -5.53
CA SER A 108 8.42 1.85 -4.97
C SER A 108 7.34 0.83 -4.65
N ILE A 109 6.32 1.23 -3.90
CA ILE A 109 5.03 0.52 -3.87
C ILE A 109 4.26 0.95 -5.12
N PHE A 110 3.75 -0.03 -5.88
CA PHE A 110 3.07 0.27 -7.15
C PHE A 110 1.83 -0.59 -7.37
N MET A 111 0.87 -0.01 -8.07
CA MET A 111 -0.36 -0.67 -8.48
C MET A 111 -0.13 -1.46 -9.78
N ASP A 112 -0.81 -2.60 -9.93
CA ASP A 112 -0.78 -3.39 -11.16
C ASP A 112 -1.14 -2.53 -12.37
N TYR A 113 -0.36 -2.63 -13.46
CA TYR A 113 -0.52 -1.77 -14.65
C TYR A 113 -1.89 -1.88 -15.32
N ARG A 114 -2.61 -2.98 -15.10
CA ARG A 114 -3.95 -3.23 -15.63
C ARG A 114 -5.06 -2.58 -14.82
N ASN A 115 -4.77 -2.25 -13.55
CA ASN A 115 -5.77 -1.73 -12.63
C ASN A 115 -6.14 -0.27 -12.93
N LYS A 116 -7.41 0.03 -12.68
CA LYS A 116 -7.98 1.37 -12.58
C LYS A 116 -8.65 1.52 -11.21
N PHE A 117 -8.08 2.33 -10.33
CA PHE A 117 -8.45 2.38 -8.91
C PHE A 117 -9.94 2.62 -8.66
N GLU A 118 -10.58 3.51 -9.43
CA GLU A 118 -11.98 3.86 -9.23
C GLU A 118 -12.96 2.91 -9.92
N GLU A 119 -12.50 2.17 -10.94
CA GLU A 119 -13.35 1.31 -11.78
C GLU A 119 -13.31 -0.16 -11.36
N ASP A 120 -12.12 -0.63 -10.94
CA ASP A 120 -11.93 -2.06 -10.68
C ASP A 120 -12.38 -2.44 -9.28
N HIS A 121 -12.96 -3.62 -9.17
CA HIS A 121 -13.35 -4.23 -7.90
C HIS A 121 -12.22 -5.03 -7.23
N SER A 122 -11.08 -5.19 -7.88
CA SER A 122 -9.91 -5.87 -7.31
C SER A 122 -8.65 -5.10 -7.68
N ILE A 123 -8.03 -4.47 -6.68
CA ILE A 123 -6.83 -3.67 -6.79
C ILE A 123 -5.65 -4.46 -6.25
N ILE A 124 -4.54 -4.51 -7.00
CA ILE A 124 -3.34 -5.22 -6.60
C ILE A 124 -2.19 -4.24 -6.44
N LEU A 125 -1.55 -4.28 -5.28
CA LEU A 125 -0.36 -3.49 -4.96
C LEU A 125 0.84 -4.39 -4.74
N TYR A 126 1.95 -4.01 -5.33
CA TYR A 126 3.24 -4.69 -5.23
C TYR A 126 4.24 -3.82 -4.45
N GLY A 127 5.12 -4.48 -3.71
CA GLY A 127 6.23 -3.83 -3.03
C GLY A 127 7.25 -4.86 -2.57
N HIS A 128 8.52 -4.45 -2.45
CA HIS A 128 9.56 -5.34 -1.95
C HIS A 128 9.43 -5.63 -0.45
N ASP A 129 9.68 -6.90 -0.06
CA ASP A 129 9.95 -7.27 1.34
C ASP A 129 11.40 -6.89 1.69
N MET A 130 11.56 -5.69 2.25
CA MET A 130 12.87 -5.18 2.62
C MET A 130 13.24 -5.60 4.05
N LYS A 131 14.49 -6.07 4.24
CA LYS A 131 14.97 -6.52 5.56
C LYS A 131 14.98 -5.42 6.63
N ASN A 132 15.14 -4.15 6.22
CA ASN A 132 15.02 -2.99 7.12
C ASN A 132 13.56 -2.58 7.41
N LYS A 133 12.59 -3.41 7.01
CA LYS A 133 11.16 -3.18 7.20
C LYS A 133 10.56 -2.01 6.40
N SER A 134 11.30 -1.42 5.47
CA SER A 134 10.74 -0.46 4.51
C SER A 134 9.92 -1.17 3.42
N MET A 135 9.24 -0.40 2.59
CA MET A 135 8.31 -0.84 1.56
C MET A 135 7.25 -1.79 2.15
N PHE A 136 7.11 -3.02 1.63
CA PHE A 136 6.22 -4.06 2.16
C PHE A 136 6.91 -5.03 3.15
N GLY A 137 8.04 -4.63 3.74
CA GLY A 137 8.76 -5.47 4.71
C GLY A 137 7.97 -5.80 5.99
N GLU A 138 6.90 -5.04 6.29
CA GLU A 138 6.02 -5.30 7.43
C GLU A 138 4.72 -6.02 7.07
N VAL A 139 4.41 -6.22 5.79
CA VAL A 139 3.25 -7.03 5.35
C VAL A 139 3.33 -8.45 5.91
N ALA A 140 4.55 -8.98 6.10
CA ALA A 140 4.77 -10.28 6.72
C ALA A 140 4.26 -10.37 8.19
N ASN A 141 4.01 -9.23 8.87
CA ASN A 141 3.46 -9.22 10.23
C ASN A 141 2.02 -9.77 10.25
N PHE A 142 1.25 -9.63 9.18
CA PHE A 142 -0.10 -10.22 9.07
C PHE A 142 -0.14 -11.75 9.15
N LYS A 143 1.02 -12.42 9.09
CA LYS A 143 1.15 -13.87 9.37
C LYS A 143 1.15 -14.21 10.87
N LYS A 144 1.15 -13.22 11.75
CA LYS A 144 1.03 -13.38 13.21
C LYS A 144 -0.41 -13.12 13.61
N GLU A 145 -0.99 -14.02 14.41
CA GLU A 145 -2.40 -13.96 14.76
C GLU A 145 -2.80 -12.67 15.48
N ASP A 146 -2.03 -12.26 16.48
CA ASP A 146 -2.28 -11.03 17.24
C ASP A 146 -2.28 -9.81 16.31
N PHE A 147 -1.26 -9.71 15.44
CA PHE A 147 -1.16 -8.59 14.50
C PHE A 147 -2.32 -8.59 13.49
N PHE A 148 -2.71 -9.77 12.96
CA PHE A 148 -3.82 -9.90 12.02
C PHE A 148 -5.15 -9.46 12.65
N ASN A 149 -5.36 -9.77 13.94
CA ASN A 149 -6.59 -9.42 14.65
C ASN A 149 -6.62 -7.95 15.10
N GLU A 150 -5.49 -7.35 15.44
CA GLU A 150 -5.39 -5.99 15.98
C GLU A 150 -5.17 -4.93 14.89
N ASN A 151 -4.44 -5.28 13.81
CA ASN A 151 -3.98 -4.33 12.79
C ASN A 151 -4.60 -4.65 11.44
N ASN A 152 -5.85 -4.35 11.29
CA ASN A 152 -6.63 -4.80 10.16
C ASN A 152 -7.03 -3.70 9.16
N LEU A 153 -6.59 -2.46 9.35
CA LEU A 153 -6.99 -1.35 8.48
C LEU A 153 -5.85 -0.92 7.55
N ILE A 154 -6.22 -0.71 6.30
CA ILE A 154 -5.42 -0.10 5.26
C ILE A 154 -6.15 1.17 4.82
N ARG A 155 -5.44 2.30 4.79
CA ARG A 155 -5.97 3.60 4.40
C ARG A 155 -5.38 4.03 3.06
N VAL A 156 -6.22 4.53 2.19
CA VAL A 156 -5.83 5.09 0.89
C VAL A 156 -6.38 6.49 0.77
N GLU A 157 -5.49 7.47 0.68
CA GLU A 157 -5.87 8.86 0.38
C GLU A 157 -5.78 9.09 -1.13
N TYR A 158 -6.90 9.39 -1.74
CA TYR A 158 -7.03 9.64 -3.18
C TYR A 158 -7.93 10.82 -3.44
N LYS A 159 -7.39 11.88 -4.06
CA LYS A 159 -8.13 13.10 -4.42
C LYS A 159 -9.04 13.62 -3.29
N GLY A 160 -8.47 13.76 -2.10
CA GLY A 160 -9.17 14.29 -0.96
C GLY A 160 -10.12 13.35 -0.23
N MET A 161 -10.27 12.15 -0.69
CA MET A 161 -11.08 11.11 -0.07
C MET A 161 -10.18 10.07 0.60
N THR A 162 -10.58 9.60 1.76
CA THR A 162 -9.93 8.46 2.45
C THR A 162 -10.77 7.20 2.26
N TYR A 163 -10.17 6.19 1.64
CA TYR A 163 -10.75 4.87 1.48
C TYR A 163 -10.17 3.95 2.56
N ILE A 164 -11.04 3.33 3.36
CA ILE A 164 -10.65 2.46 4.46
C ILE A 164 -10.98 1.02 4.10
N TYR A 165 -9.92 0.17 4.13
CA TYR A 165 -10.03 -1.25 3.85
C TYR A 165 -9.75 -2.06 5.12
N GLU A 166 -10.57 -3.07 5.38
CA GLU A 166 -10.40 -4.03 6.45
C GLU A 166 -9.76 -5.32 5.96
N VAL A 167 -8.62 -5.71 6.54
CA VAL A 167 -7.93 -6.96 6.19
C VAL A 167 -8.79 -8.16 6.64
N PHE A 168 -9.01 -9.10 5.74
CA PHE A 168 -9.78 -10.32 6.01
C PHE A 168 -9.04 -11.62 5.70
N SER A 169 -7.95 -11.57 4.96
CA SER A 169 -7.18 -12.75 4.59
C SER A 169 -5.70 -12.43 4.50
N ALA A 170 -4.87 -13.30 5.07
CA ALA A 170 -3.42 -13.24 4.97
C ALA A 170 -2.85 -14.66 4.90
N TYR A 171 -1.99 -14.94 3.91
CA TYR A 171 -1.38 -16.25 3.71
C TYR A 171 -0.09 -16.18 2.90
N VAL A 172 0.59 -17.33 2.78
CA VAL A 172 1.74 -17.51 1.90
C VAL A 172 1.34 -18.38 0.71
N ALA A 173 1.67 -17.94 -0.50
CA ALA A 173 1.41 -18.67 -1.74
C ALA A 173 2.69 -18.85 -2.55
N ASP A 174 2.68 -19.87 -3.42
CA ASP A 174 3.71 -20.06 -4.44
C ASP A 174 3.41 -19.13 -5.63
N PHE A 175 4.46 -18.45 -6.14
CA PHE A 175 4.34 -17.55 -7.28
C PHE A 175 3.73 -18.19 -8.52
N TYR A 176 4.01 -19.47 -8.76
CA TYR A 176 3.57 -20.19 -9.97
C TYR A 176 2.24 -20.92 -9.81
N HIS A 177 1.70 -21.00 -8.59
CA HIS A 177 0.53 -21.81 -8.30
C HIS A 177 -0.56 -21.04 -7.56
N GLY A 178 -1.67 -20.77 -8.25
CA GLY A 178 -2.90 -20.26 -7.67
C GLY A 178 -3.44 -18.97 -8.30
N ASP A 179 -4.77 -18.86 -8.29
CA ASP A 179 -5.53 -17.74 -8.88
C ASP A 179 -5.80 -16.64 -7.83
N TYR A 180 -4.78 -16.29 -7.04
CA TYR A 180 -4.89 -15.32 -5.97
C TYR A 180 -4.72 -13.86 -6.41
N LEU A 181 -4.39 -13.61 -7.67
CA LEU A 181 -4.26 -12.28 -8.28
C LEU A 181 -5.19 -12.14 -9.48
N LYS A 182 -6.47 -11.93 -9.23
CA LYS A 182 -7.49 -11.74 -10.27
C LYS A 182 -8.03 -10.33 -10.23
N ILE A 183 -8.05 -9.63 -11.37
CA ILE A 183 -8.51 -8.24 -11.50
C ILE A 183 -9.90 -8.21 -12.13
N HIS A 184 -10.11 -8.97 -13.20
CA HIS A 184 -11.36 -9.00 -13.94
C HIS A 184 -12.11 -10.30 -13.68
N PHE A 185 -13.41 -10.21 -13.61
CA PHE A 185 -14.33 -11.31 -13.34
C PHE A 185 -15.33 -11.42 -14.49
N GLU A 186 -15.71 -12.65 -14.86
CA GLU A 186 -16.68 -12.89 -15.91
C GLU A 186 -18.10 -12.46 -15.50
N ASP A 187 -18.46 -12.72 -14.24
CA ASP A 187 -19.72 -12.35 -13.63
C ASP A 187 -19.61 -12.29 -12.09
N GLU A 188 -20.71 -11.97 -11.42
CA GLU A 188 -20.77 -11.93 -9.94
C GLU A 188 -20.49 -13.30 -9.30
N LYS A 189 -20.88 -14.41 -9.95
CA LYS A 189 -20.64 -15.76 -9.44
C LYS A 189 -19.16 -16.11 -9.47
N ASP A 190 -18.47 -15.77 -10.53
CA ASP A 190 -17.01 -15.91 -10.66
C ASP A 190 -16.29 -15.08 -9.60
N LYS A 191 -16.71 -13.84 -9.37
CA LYS A 191 -16.14 -13.01 -8.32
C LYS A 191 -16.42 -13.54 -6.93
N GLN A 192 -17.64 -14.01 -6.64
CA GLN A 192 -17.97 -14.62 -5.36
C GLN A 192 -17.16 -15.89 -5.09
N ALA A 193 -16.94 -16.72 -6.10
CA ALA A 193 -16.09 -17.89 -5.99
C ALA A 193 -14.64 -17.51 -5.65
N TYR A 194 -14.12 -16.47 -6.30
CA TYR A 194 -12.79 -15.94 -6.01
C TYR A 194 -12.69 -15.38 -4.57
N LEU A 195 -13.67 -14.61 -4.12
CA LEU A 195 -13.70 -14.08 -2.75
C LEU A 195 -13.69 -15.19 -1.70
N ASN A 196 -14.48 -16.24 -1.91
CA ASN A 196 -14.47 -17.41 -1.03
C ASN A 196 -13.11 -18.12 -1.06
N TYR A 197 -12.55 -18.32 -2.25
CA TYR A 197 -11.23 -18.95 -2.44
C TYR A 197 -10.12 -18.22 -1.67
N ILE A 198 -10.00 -16.89 -1.77
CA ILE A 198 -8.97 -16.13 -1.08
C ILE A 198 -9.23 -16.02 0.44
N LYS A 199 -10.50 -16.03 0.88
CA LYS A 199 -10.87 -16.07 2.30
C LYS A 199 -10.49 -17.38 2.94
N ASP A 200 -10.80 -18.51 2.30
CA ASP A 200 -10.54 -19.87 2.82
C ASP A 200 -9.04 -20.17 2.94
N ARG A 201 -8.18 -19.49 2.19
CA ARG A 201 -6.72 -19.65 2.26
C ARG A 201 -6.08 -18.90 3.44
N SER A 202 -6.82 -18.02 4.11
CA SER A 202 -6.26 -17.26 5.22
C SER A 202 -5.72 -18.14 6.35
N LEU A 203 -4.56 -17.77 6.88
CA LEU A 203 -3.97 -18.42 8.06
C LEU A 203 -4.90 -18.33 9.28
N TYR A 204 -5.66 -17.23 9.36
CA TYR A 204 -6.61 -16.97 10.45
C TYR A 204 -7.96 -16.60 9.87
N GLN A 205 -9.02 -17.10 10.50
CA GLN A 205 -10.39 -16.85 10.04
C GLN A 205 -10.97 -15.59 10.70
N LYS A 206 -11.58 -14.74 9.87
CA LYS A 206 -12.26 -13.53 10.31
C LYS A 206 -13.76 -13.60 9.96
N GLN A 207 -14.59 -13.15 10.90
CA GLN A 207 -16.04 -13.00 10.67
C GLN A 207 -16.27 -11.73 9.82
N ILE A 208 -16.24 -11.89 8.50
CA ILE A 208 -16.52 -10.81 7.54
C ILE A 208 -17.40 -11.35 6.42
N GLU A 209 -18.42 -10.59 6.07
CA GLU A 209 -19.26 -10.86 4.92
C GLU A 209 -18.59 -10.30 3.66
N LEU A 210 -18.50 -11.12 2.63
CA LEU A 210 -17.96 -10.76 1.32
C LEU A 210 -19.00 -11.01 0.25
N ASN A 211 -19.22 -10.02 -0.60
CA ASN A 211 -20.14 -10.13 -1.73
C ASN A 211 -19.49 -9.60 -3.02
N ALA A 212 -20.07 -9.98 -4.15
CA ALA A 212 -19.51 -9.71 -5.47
C ALA A 212 -19.36 -8.19 -5.79
N ASN A 213 -20.07 -7.31 -5.10
CA ASN A 213 -19.95 -5.86 -5.30
C ASN A 213 -18.85 -5.21 -4.46
N ASP A 214 -18.25 -5.94 -3.52
CA ASP A 214 -17.19 -5.40 -2.69
C ASP A 214 -15.94 -5.08 -3.51
N GLN A 215 -15.33 -3.94 -3.26
CA GLN A 215 -13.99 -3.66 -3.75
C GLN A 215 -12.97 -4.24 -2.77
N ILE A 216 -12.00 -4.98 -3.30
CA ILE A 216 -10.91 -5.54 -2.52
C ILE A 216 -9.57 -4.94 -2.94
N MET A 217 -8.64 -4.89 -1.98
CA MET A 217 -7.25 -4.53 -2.22
C MET A 217 -6.34 -5.65 -1.76
N THR A 218 -5.36 -5.98 -2.59
CA THR A 218 -4.37 -7.03 -2.34
C THR A 218 -3.00 -6.41 -2.19
N LEU A 219 -2.32 -6.63 -1.05
CA LEU A 219 -0.90 -6.36 -0.88
C LEU A 219 -0.12 -7.63 -1.19
N TYR A 220 0.86 -7.51 -2.09
CA TYR A 220 1.65 -8.62 -2.60
C TYR A 220 3.13 -8.35 -2.46
N THR A 221 3.86 -9.25 -1.80
CA THR A 221 5.31 -9.13 -1.62
C THR A 221 6.01 -10.49 -1.62
N CYS A 222 7.34 -10.47 -1.76
CA CYS A 222 8.14 -11.68 -1.60
C CYS A 222 8.04 -12.23 -0.18
N SER A 223 8.27 -13.52 -0.05
CA SER A 223 8.37 -14.22 1.23
C SER A 223 9.49 -15.27 1.14
N TYR A 224 9.90 -15.84 2.27
CA TYR A 224 11.11 -16.65 2.34
C TYR A 224 10.92 -18.03 2.98
N GLU A 225 9.66 -18.49 3.12
CA GLU A 225 9.33 -19.80 3.69
C GLU A 225 9.76 -20.95 2.78
N PHE A 226 9.70 -20.73 1.48
CA PHE A 226 10.16 -21.65 0.43
C PHE A 226 10.53 -20.85 -0.81
N GLU A 227 11.09 -21.50 -1.83
CA GLU A 227 11.45 -20.87 -3.09
C GLU A 227 10.20 -20.33 -3.79
N ASN A 228 10.26 -19.07 -4.27
CA ASN A 228 9.14 -18.36 -4.88
C ASN A 228 7.93 -18.08 -3.98
N ALA A 229 8.10 -18.17 -2.66
CA ALA A 229 7.05 -17.82 -1.71
C ALA A 229 6.66 -16.34 -1.81
N ARG A 230 5.36 -16.06 -1.64
CA ARG A 230 4.78 -14.71 -1.60
C ARG A 230 3.88 -14.56 -0.39
N THR A 231 4.03 -13.48 0.35
CA THR A 231 3.03 -13.06 1.33
C THR A 231 1.96 -12.25 0.62
N ILE A 232 0.71 -12.63 0.84
CA ILE A 232 -0.47 -12.04 0.24
C ILE A 232 -1.43 -11.64 1.36
N VAL A 233 -1.91 -10.40 1.30
CA VAL A 233 -2.90 -9.86 2.24
C VAL A 233 -4.03 -9.26 1.44
N HIS A 234 -5.26 -9.73 1.69
CA HIS A 234 -6.47 -9.19 1.07
C HIS A 234 -7.29 -8.39 2.09
N SER A 235 -7.80 -7.27 1.63
CA SER A 235 -8.67 -6.39 2.39
C SER A 235 -9.89 -5.97 1.59
N LYS A 236 -10.98 -5.65 2.29
CA LYS A 236 -12.26 -5.21 1.75
C LYS A 236 -12.47 -3.73 2.06
N LEU A 237 -12.92 -2.94 1.09
CA LEU A 237 -13.36 -1.56 1.32
C LEU A 237 -14.58 -1.54 2.24
N ILE A 238 -14.47 -0.80 3.35
CA ILE A 238 -15.53 -0.69 4.36
C ILE A 238 -16.10 0.72 4.50
N SER A 239 -15.31 1.76 4.19
CA SER A 239 -15.80 3.15 4.17
C SER A 239 -15.03 4.03 3.20
N LYS A 240 -15.67 5.15 2.82
CA LYS A 240 -15.09 6.29 2.11
C LYS A 240 -15.46 7.55 2.90
N GLU A 241 -14.47 8.34 3.28
CA GLU A 241 -14.59 9.55 4.10
C GLU A 241 -14.01 10.77 3.39
#